data_bc7d6b78622d32981af0b6340e16803a
#
_entry.id   bc7d6b78622d32981af0b6340e16803a
#
_cell.length_a   1.000
_cell.length_b   1.000
_cell.length_c   1.000
_cell.angle_alpha   90.00
_cell.angle_beta   90.00
_cell.angle_gamma   90.00
#
_symmetry.space_group_name_H-M   'P 1'
#
loop_
_entity.id
_entity.type
_entity.pdbx_description
1 polymer ?
#
loop_
_entity_poly.entity_id
_entity_poly.type
_entity_poly.pdbx_seq_one_letter_code
_entity_poly.pdbx_strand_id
1 'polypeptide(L)'
;MIKVKVSKKVGEFMKVTFYSYPKCGTCQKAKKWFEANDVAYEMIHIVENPPSKEDLRNLHEKSELPLKKFFNTSGMRYRELGLKDKLKDASEDEMYELLASDGMLIKRPIVTDGTKVTLGFNEEQFESVWKKYQ
;
A
#
# COMPACT_ATOMS: atom_id res chain seq x y z
N MET A 1 -6.54 13.01 1.07
CA MET A 1 -7.89 12.87 0.50
C MET A 1 -8.31 11.41 0.44
N ILE A 2 -9.53 11.15 0.83
CA ILE A 2 -10.05 9.79 0.89
C ILE A 2 -11.22 9.65 -0.10
N LYS A 3 -11.17 8.61 -0.92
CA LYS A 3 -12.27 8.25 -1.81
C LYS A 3 -12.79 6.90 -1.38
N VAL A 4 -14.10 6.74 -1.38
CA VAL A 4 -14.74 5.48 -1.01
C VAL A 4 -15.51 4.92 -2.19
N LYS A 5 -15.26 3.66 -2.47
CA LYS A 5 -16.04 2.88 -3.44
C LYS A 5 -16.73 1.77 -2.67
N VAL A 6 -18.05 1.77 -2.68
CA VAL A 6 -18.82 0.77 -1.93
C VAL A 6 -19.56 -0.13 -2.90
N SER A 7 -19.38 -1.44 -2.73
CA SER A 7 -20.09 -2.42 -3.52
C SER A 7 -21.55 -2.52 -3.04
N LYS A 8 -22.45 -2.76 -3.98
CA LYS A 8 -23.85 -2.96 -3.65
C LYS A 8 -24.11 -4.26 -2.91
N LYS A 9 -23.18 -5.22 -3.01
CA LYS A 9 -23.35 -6.56 -2.45
C LYS A 9 -22.83 -6.72 -1.04
N VAL A 10 -21.97 -5.81 -0.59
CA VAL A 10 -21.37 -5.88 0.72
C VAL A 10 -21.66 -4.64 1.50
N GLY A 11 -21.72 -4.76 2.81
CA GLY A 11 -21.95 -3.63 3.69
C GLY A 11 -20.70 -2.79 3.85
N GLU A 12 -20.87 -1.66 4.53
CA GLU A 12 -19.78 -0.71 4.75
C GLU A 12 -18.60 -1.30 5.49
N PHE A 13 -18.82 -2.34 6.28
CA PHE A 13 -17.78 -2.97 7.07
C PHE A 13 -16.88 -3.89 6.24
N MET A 14 -17.34 -4.28 5.04
CA MET A 14 -16.61 -5.24 4.20
C MET A 14 -15.90 -4.51 3.08
N LYS A 15 -14.91 -3.74 3.48
CA LYS A 15 -14.10 -3.00 2.52
C LYS A 15 -12.64 -3.06 2.91
N VAL A 16 -11.78 -2.76 1.94
CA VAL A 16 -10.34 -2.69 2.17
C VAL A 16 -9.87 -1.24 2.10
N THR A 17 -8.76 -0.96 2.74
CA THR A 17 -8.08 0.33 2.61
C THR A 17 -7.00 0.18 1.54
N PHE A 18 -6.96 1.13 0.62
CA PHE A 18 -6.12 1.06 -0.57
C PHE A 18 -5.30 2.35 -0.67
N TYR A 19 -4.01 2.25 -0.32
CA TYR A 19 -3.08 3.38 -0.47
C TYR A 19 -2.61 3.42 -1.90
N SER A 20 -2.88 4.51 -2.59
CA SER A 20 -2.69 4.62 -4.04
C SER A 20 -2.07 5.95 -4.43
N TYR A 21 -1.48 5.97 -5.62
CA TYR A 21 -1.01 7.19 -6.25
C TYR A 21 -1.61 7.25 -7.65
N PRO A 22 -2.35 8.32 -8.00
CA PRO A 22 -3.10 8.38 -9.27
C PRO A 22 -2.27 8.14 -10.54
N LYS A 23 -1.01 8.55 -10.52
CA LYS A 23 -0.13 8.40 -11.69
C LYS A 23 0.61 7.06 -11.75
N CYS A 24 0.33 6.17 -10.81
CA CYS A 24 0.99 4.87 -10.75
C CYS A 24 0.20 3.83 -11.54
N GLY A 25 0.84 3.24 -12.57
CA GLY A 25 0.18 2.23 -13.40
C GLY A 25 -0.25 1.00 -12.63
N THR A 26 0.58 0.55 -11.69
CA THR A 26 0.25 -0.60 -10.84
C THR A 26 -0.97 -0.33 -9.98
N CYS A 27 -1.09 0.90 -9.47
CA CYS A 27 -2.25 1.31 -8.68
C CYS A 27 -3.53 1.31 -9.53
N GLN A 28 -3.42 1.72 -10.79
CA GLN A 28 -4.56 1.71 -11.72
C GLN A 28 -5.04 0.28 -11.96
N LYS A 29 -4.12 -0.66 -12.11
CA LYS A 29 -4.47 -2.07 -12.28
C LYS A 29 -5.20 -2.62 -11.06
N ALA A 30 -4.73 -2.28 -9.87
CA ALA A 30 -5.38 -2.71 -8.62
C ALA A 30 -6.79 -2.14 -8.53
N LYS A 31 -6.96 -0.86 -8.83
CA LYS A 31 -8.26 -0.21 -8.80
C LYS A 31 -9.24 -0.89 -9.76
N LYS A 32 -8.79 -1.18 -10.97
CA LYS A 32 -9.61 -1.87 -11.96
C LYS A 32 -10.03 -3.25 -11.48
N TRP A 33 -9.12 -3.96 -10.83
CA TRP A 33 -9.42 -5.28 -10.29
C TRP A 33 -10.51 -5.19 -9.22
N PHE A 34 -10.41 -4.22 -8.29
CA PHE A 34 -11.44 -4.04 -7.26
C PHE A 34 -12.80 -3.76 -7.92
N GLU A 35 -12.84 -2.87 -8.89
CA GLU A 35 -14.09 -2.52 -9.55
C GLU A 35 -14.66 -3.67 -10.36
N ALA A 36 -13.81 -4.43 -11.05
CA ALA A 36 -14.25 -5.58 -11.84
C ALA A 36 -14.76 -6.72 -10.96
N ASN A 37 -14.26 -6.83 -9.74
CA ASN A 37 -14.64 -7.89 -8.82
C ASN A 37 -15.60 -7.42 -7.72
N ASP A 38 -16.09 -6.19 -7.86
CA ASP A 38 -17.08 -5.60 -6.96
C ASP A 38 -16.62 -5.61 -5.50
N VAL A 39 -15.34 -5.33 -5.27
CA VAL A 39 -14.75 -5.21 -3.93
C VAL A 39 -14.80 -3.75 -3.51
N ALA A 40 -15.41 -3.48 -2.38
CA ALA A 40 -15.48 -2.12 -1.82
C ALA A 40 -14.12 -1.71 -1.27
N TYR A 41 -13.72 -0.47 -1.50
CA TYR A 41 -12.44 0.04 -1.01
C TYR A 41 -12.55 1.51 -0.61
N GLU A 42 -11.68 1.88 0.32
CA GLU A 42 -11.44 3.27 0.69
C GLU A 42 -10.05 3.62 0.19
N MET A 43 -9.95 4.62 -0.69
CA MET A 43 -8.68 4.97 -1.30
C MET A 43 -8.05 6.16 -0.57
N ILE A 44 -6.78 6.02 -0.20
CA ILE A 44 -6.00 7.07 0.42
C ILE A 44 -4.89 7.45 -0.55
N HIS A 45 -4.74 8.75 -0.82
CA HIS A 45 -3.66 9.26 -1.67
C HIS A 45 -2.37 9.23 -0.87
N ILE A 46 -1.47 8.32 -1.23
CA ILE A 46 -0.28 8.03 -0.43
C ILE A 46 0.72 9.19 -0.36
N VAL A 47 0.72 10.07 -1.36
CA VAL A 47 1.62 11.23 -1.36
C VAL A 47 1.06 12.39 -0.57
N GLU A 48 -0.23 12.68 -0.72
CA GLU A 48 -0.89 13.76 0.02
C GLU A 48 -1.13 13.39 1.47
N ASN A 49 -1.40 12.12 1.73
CA ASN A 49 -1.69 11.62 3.06
C ASN A 49 -0.87 10.35 3.33
N PRO A 50 0.45 10.49 3.47
CA PRO A 50 1.30 9.31 3.70
C PRO A 50 0.99 8.68 5.05
N PRO A 51 1.15 7.37 5.16
CA PRO A 51 0.98 6.70 6.44
C PRO A 51 2.00 7.21 7.45
N SER A 52 1.59 7.30 8.70
CA SER A 52 2.48 7.69 9.79
C SER A 52 3.46 6.57 10.10
N LYS A 53 4.47 6.86 10.95
CA LYS A 53 5.38 5.81 11.42
C LYS A 53 4.61 4.68 12.10
N GLU A 54 3.61 5.03 12.92
CA GLU A 54 2.80 4.04 13.61
C GLU A 54 1.99 3.20 12.62
N ASP A 55 1.38 3.85 11.63
CA ASP A 55 0.64 3.14 10.58
C ASP A 55 1.56 2.16 9.86
N LEU A 56 2.77 2.61 9.51
CA LEU A 56 3.74 1.78 8.81
C LEU A 56 4.18 0.60 9.64
N ARG A 57 4.38 0.81 10.95
CA ARG A 57 4.75 -0.28 11.86
C ARG A 57 3.65 -1.34 11.87
N ASN A 58 2.39 -0.92 11.98
CA ASN A 58 1.26 -1.83 11.98
C ASN A 58 1.14 -2.57 10.66
N LEU A 59 1.29 -1.88 9.54
CA LEU A 59 1.24 -2.50 8.20
C LEU A 59 2.37 -3.51 8.04
N HIS A 60 3.57 -3.13 8.48
CA HIS A 60 4.73 -4.01 8.38
C HIS A 60 4.53 -5.29 9.18
N GLU A 61 4.11 -5.17 10.44
CA GLU A 61 3.88 -6.33 11.29
C GLU A 61 2.84 -7.28 10.69
N LYS A 62 1.75 -6.74 10.18
CA LYS A 62 0.67 -7.55 9.60
C LYS A 62 1.04 -8.15 8.25
N SER A 63 1.97 -7.53 7.54
CA SER A 63 2.40 -8.02 6.24
C SER A 63 3.23 -9.30 6.31
N GLU A 64 3.94 -9.48 7.43
CA GLU A 64 4.90 -10.57 7.62
C GLU A 64 6.04 -10.55 6.59
N LEU A 65 6.27 -9.37 5.98
CA LEU A 65 7.33 -9.16 5.00
C LEU A 65 8.48 -8.37 5.59
N PRO A 66 9.70 -8.49 5.03
CA PRO A 66 10.81 -7.63 5.44
C PRO A 66 10.46 -6.17 5.18
N LEU A 67 10.86 -5.29 6.10
CA LEU A 67 10.54 -3.86 5.98
C LEU A 67 11.07 -3.24 4.68
N LYS A 68 12.20 -3.73 4.18
CA LYS A 68 12.76 -3.23 2.92
C LYS A 68 11.80 -3.39 1.73
N LYS A 69 10.89 -4.34 1.80
CA LYS A 69 9.90 -4.55 0.74
C LYS A 69 8.90 -3.39 0.63
N PHE A 70 8.79 -2.58 1.66
CA PHE A 70 7.91 -1.42 1.65
C PHE A 70 8.48 -0.23 0.88
N PHE A 71 9.75 -0.30 0.47
CA PHE A 71 10.36 0.76 -0.32
C PHE A 71 10.13 0.54 -1.81
N ASN A 72 9.85 1.65 -2.50
CA ASN A 72 9.74 1.65 -3.96
C ASN A 72 11.13 1.74 -4.56
N THR A 73 11.79 0.57 -4.68
CA THR A 73 13.20 0.49 -5.08
C THR A 73 13.47 0.91 -6.52
N SER A 74 12.45 0.91 -7.36
CA SER A 74 12.60 1.36 -8.75
C SER A 74 12.26 2.84 -8.93
N GLY A 75 11.90 3.53 -7.85
CA GLY A 75 11.54 4.94 -7.91
C GLY A 75 12.72 5.88 -7.96
N MET A 76 12.51 7.08 -8.52
CA MET A 76 13.54 8.10 -8.63
C MET A 76 14.00 8.58 -7.26
N ARG A 77 13.07 8.81 -6.33
CA ARG A 77 13.41 9.29 -4.99
C ARG A 77 14.32 8.31 -4.25
N TYR A 78 14.05 7.03 -4.39
CA TYR A 78 14.88 5.99 -3.80
C TYR A 78 16.32 6.09 -4.31
N ARG A 79 16.48 6.29 -5.62
CA ARG A 79 17.78 6.42 -6.25
C ARG A 79 18.47 7.73 -5.90
N GLU A 80 17.73 8.84 -5.94
CA GLU A 80 18.27 10.16 -5.60
C GLU A 80 18.85 10.21 -4.20
N LEU A 81 18.20 9.56 -3.26
CA LEU A 81 18.64 9.54 -1.87
C LEU A 81 19.70 8.48 -1.57
N GLY A 82 20.04 7.65 -2.56
CA GLY A 82 21.05 6.61 -2.38
C GLY A 82 20.65 5.56 -1.38
N LEU A 83 19.38 5.23 -1.31
CA LEU A 83 18.87 4.33 -0.27
C LEU A 83 19.32 2.90 -0.41
N LYS A 84 19.67 2.46 -1.61
CA LYS A 84 20.20 1.11 -1.80
C LYS A 84 21.36 0.82 -0.86
N ASP A 85 22.24 1.80 -0.68
CA ASP A 85 23.39 1.66 0.21
C ASP A 85 23.07 2.05 1.64
N LYS A 86 22.32 3.14 1.81
CA LYS A 86 22.00 3.65 3.14
C LYS A 86 21.18 2.66 3.98
N LEU A 87 20.26 1.92 3.35
CA LEU A 87 19.41 0.99 4.07
C LEU A 87 20.16 -0.23 4.60
N LYS A 88 21.38 -0.48 4.11
CA LYS A 88 22.18 -1.60 4.63
C LYS A 88 22.47 -1.48 6.11
N ASP A 89 22.64 -0.24 6.58
CA ASP A 89 22.99 0.05 7.97
C ASP A 89 21.86 0.76 8.74
N ALA A 90 20.71 0.95 8.12
CA ALA A 90 19.61 1.67 8.75
C ALA A 90 18.84 0.78 9.72
N SER A 91 18.44 1.36 10.85
CA SER A 91 17.55 0.69 11.79
C SER A 91 16.13 0.68 11.24
N GLU A 92 15.28 -0.17 11.80
CA GLU A 92 13.87 -0.16 11.39
C GLU A 92 13.23 1.18 11.69
N ASP A 93 13.56 1.81 12.81
CA ASP A 93 13.00 3.13 13.13
C ASP A 93 13.37 4.17 12.08
N GLU A 94 14.61 4.17 11.62
CA GLU A 94 15.05 5.06 10.56
C GLU A 94 14.30 4.78 9.25
N MET A 95 14.05 3.51 8.95
CA MET A 95 13.28 3.13 7.77
C MET A 95 11.85 3.63 7.85
N TYR A 96 11.20 3.49 9.01
CA TYR A 96 9.85 4.02 9.19
C TYR A 96 9.82 5.54 9.02
N GLU A 97 10.82 6.24 9.55
CA GLU A 97 10.89 7.68 9.39
C GLU A 97 11.01 8.10 7.91
N LEU A 98 11.87 7.40 7.17
CA LEU A 98 12.04 7.67 5.74
C LEU A 98 10.73 7.46 4.99
N LEU A 99 10.09 6.33 5.21
CA LEU A 99 8.84 6.01 4.53
C LEU A 99 7.74 7.02 4.87
N ALA A 100 7.64 7.41 6.14
CA ALA A 100 6.62 8.36 6.57
C ALA A 100 6.88 9.76 6.02
N SER A 101 8.13 10.08 5.69
CA SER A 101 8.51 11.42 5.22
C SER A 101 8.12 11.70 3.78
N ASP A 102 7.91 10.65 2.97
CA ASP A 102 7.66 10.83 1.54
C ASP A 102 6.97 9.61 0.96
N GLY A 103 5.70 9.78 0.60
CA GLY A 103 4.91 8.71 0.00
C GLY A 103 5.48 8.14 -1.29
N MET A 104 6.31 8.93 -1.99
CA MET A 104 6.96 8.45 -3.22
C MET A 104 8.01 7.39 -2.94
N LEU A 105 8.48 7.28 -1.69
CA LEU A 105 9.42 6.24 -1.28
C LEU A 105 8.74 4.91 -1.01
N ILE A 106 7.43 4.89 -0.91
CA ILE A 106 6.68 3.71 -0.48
C ILE A 106 6.24 2.88 -1.69
N LYS A 107 6.38 1.57 -1.58
CA LYS A 107 5.88 0.60 -2.56
C LYS A 107 4.36 0.74 -2.66
N ARG A 108 3.83 0.83 -3.86
CA ARG A 108 2.39 1.05 -4.09
C ARG A 108 1.82 0.04 -5.07
N PRO A 109 0.56 -0.28 -4.93
CA PRO A 109 -0.35 0.10 -3.85
C PRO A 109 -0.13 -0.74 -2.59
N ILE A 110 -0.59 -0.23 -1.45
CA ILE A 110 -0.70 -1.02 -0.23
C ILE A 110 -2.18 -1.25 0.01
N VAL A 111 -2.57 -2.50 0.19
CA VAL A 111 -3.96 -2.85 0.47
C VAL A 111 -4.03 -3.58 1.80
N THR A 112 -4.98 -3.22 2.65
CA THR A 112 -5.16 -3.86 3.94
C THR A 112 -6.63 -3.87 4.35
N ASP A 113 -7.01 -4.91 5.10
CA ASP A 113 -8.32 -4.99 5.75
C ASP A 113 -8.19 -4.82 7.27
N GLY A 114 -7.00 -4.42 7.74
CA GLY A 114 -6.71 -4.32 9.15
C GLY A 114 -6.07 -5.57 9.73
N THR A 115 -6.10 -6.67 9.02
CA THR A 115 -5.53 -7.96 9.44
C THR A 115 -4.44 -8.44 8.49
N LYS A 116 -4.70 -8.31 7.20
CA LYS A 116 -3.75 -8.71 6.15
C LYS A 116 -3.30 -7.50 5.36
N VAL A 117 -2.11 -7.59 4.76
CA VAL A 117 -1.53 -6.51 3.96
C VAL A 117 -0.92 -7.10 2.71
N THR A 118 -1.19 -6.47 1.55
CA THR A 118 -0.46 -6.82 0.32
C THR A 118 0.23 -5.57 -0.21
N LEU A 119 1.37 -5.78 -0.87
CA LEU A 119 2.17 -4.72 -1.48
C LEU A 119 2.21 -4.96 -2.99
N GLY A 120 1.93 -3.92 -3.75
CA GLY A 120 1.92 -4.01 -5.21
C GLY A 120 0.64 -4.66 -5.71
N PHE A 121 0.65 -5.02 -6.99
CA PHE A 121 -0.49 -5.70 -7.58
C PHE A 121 -0.04 -7.01 -8.22
N ASN A 122 -0.69 -8.09 -7.83
CA ASN A 122 -0.53 -9.41 -8.41
C ASN A 122 -1.93 -10.02 -8.43
N GLU A 123 -2.41 -10.34 -9.62
CA GLU A 123 -3.79 -10.81 -9.77
C GLU A 123 -4.09 -12.07 -8.96
N GLU A 124 -3.17 -13.03 -8.98
CA GLU A 124 -3.36 -14.26 -8.20
C GLU A 124 -3.46 -13.98 -6.70
N GLN A 125 -2.60 -13.10 -6.21
CA GLN A 125 -2.62 -12.72 -4.80
C GLN A 125 -3.94 -12.01 -4.45
N PHE A 126 -4.38 -11.08 -5.29
CA PHE A 126 -5.64 -10.38 -5.06
C PHE A 126 -6.82 -11.34 -5.07
N GLU A 127 -6.80 -12.31 -5.98
CA GLU A 127 -7.85 -13.33 -6.03
C GLU A 127 -7.89 -14.15 -4.74
N SER A 128 -6.75 -14.52 -4.19
CA SER A 128 -6.71 -15.34 -2.99
C SER A 128 -6.97 -14.56 -1.71
N VAL A 129 -6.59 -13.27 -1.66
CA VAL A 129 -6.67 -12.47 -0.43
C VAL A 129 -7.90 -11.59 -0.39
N TRP A 130 -8.23 -10.90 -1.49
CA TRP A 130 -9.23 -9.84 -1.47
C TRP A 130 -10.57 -10.20 -2.10
N LYS A 131 -10.66 -11.29 -2.82
CA LYS A 131 -11.91 -11.66 -3.50
C LYS A 131 -13.05 -11.95 -2.53
N LYS A 132 -12.75 -12.34 -1.32
CA LYS A 132 -13.76 -12.58 -0.28
C LYS A 132 -14.58 -11.33 0.07
N TYR A 133 -14.11 -10.17 -0.32
CA TYR A 133 -14.80 -8.90 -0.09
C TYR A 133 -15.74 -8.52 -1.23
N GLN A 134 -15.89 -9.42 -2.16
CA GLN A 134 -16.74 -9.26 -3.33
C GLN A 134 -18.21 -9.10 -2.95
#